data_18579e33d20978dbcb257fe7e883af25
#
_entry.id   18579e33d20978dbcb257fe7e883af25
#
_cell.length_a   1.000
_cell.length_b   1.000
_cell.length_c   1.000
_cell.angle_alpha   90.00
_cell.angle_beta   90.00
_cell.angle_gamma   90.00
#
_symmetry.space_group_name_H-M   'P 1'
#
loop_
_entity.id
_entity.type
_entity.pdbx_description
1 polymer ?
#
loop_
_entity_poly.entity_id
_entity_poly.type
_entity_poly.pdbx_seq_one_letter_code
_entity_poly.pdbx_strand_id
1 'polypeptide(L)'
;MISRFANETDLFVFAQIGGPISMLNEMFPMEDYMVNCLTYPEETHMISEKVIAFEIKKAKLFIDKGADAILIADDMAFNSGVFLPPYVMEENVYPFYKQMVKEIKAYKDVPVFIHSDGNLNSVMDKLVECGFDGIQSLQPSAGMDIKEIKEKYGDRLCLWGNIDLDYIMCFGTAEEVREDVRRTIEIASPGGGFILSTCNTMVDIIPPENIFAMIEEAEK
;
A
#
# COMPACT_ATOMS: atom_id res chain seq x y z
N MET A 1 20.76 -0.24 6.12
CA MET A 1 20.05 0.99 5.68
C MET A 1 19.08 1.47 6.75
N ILE A 2 18.06 0.70 7.18
CA ILE A 2 17.08 1.08 8.20
C ILE A 2 17.74 1.70 9.44
N SER A 3 18.67 1.00 10.10
CA SER A 3 19.35 1.49 11.31
C SER A 3 20.08 2.82 11.12
N ARG A 4 20.51 3.13 9.90
CA ARG A 4 21.15 4.41 9.62
C ARG A 4 20.13 5.54 9.61
N PHE A 5 19.01 5.37 8.89
CA PHE A 5 17.94 6.37 8.90
C PHE A 5 17.36 6.57 10.30
N ALA A 6 17.08 5.49 11.01
CA ALA A 6 16.51 5.54 12.35
C ALA A 6 17.42 6.21 13.40
N ASN A 7 18.76 6.13 13.24
CA ASN A 7 19.70 6.67 14.23
C ASN A 7 20.34 8.02 13.83
N GLU A 8 20.33 8.34 12.53
CA GLU A 8 21.04 9.52 12.01
C GLU A 8 20.07 10.60 11.49
N THR A 9 18.75 10.37 11.52
CA THR A 9 17.74 11.32 11.03
C THR A 9 16.50 11.32 11.92
N ASP A 10 15.68 12.37 11.80
CA ASP A 10 14.35 12.49 12.43
C ASP A 10 13.22 11.99 11.50
N LEU A 11 13.56 11.23 10.44
CA LEU A 11 12.59 10.71 9.50
C LEU A 11 11.81 9.53 10.11
N PHE A 12 10.51 9.47 9.83
CA PHE A 12 9.69 8.29 10.11
C PHE A 12 10.02 7.19 9.08
N VAL A 13 10.45 6.04 9.57
CA VAL A 13 11.02 4.96 8.74
C VAL A 13 10.01 3.86 8.50
N PHE A 14 9.44 3.81 7.32
CA PHE A 14 8.70 2.65 6.84
C PHE A 14 9.66 1.56 6.33
N ALA A 15 9.42 0.31 6.73
CA ALA A 15 10.12 -0.83 6.17
C ALA A 15 9.15 -1.72 5.39
N GLN A 16 9.51 -2.04 4.15
CA GLN A 16 8.66 -2.80 3.24
C GLN A 16 8.95 -4.30 3.32
N ILE A 17 7.88 -5.08 3.36
CA ILE A 17 7.86 -6.54 3.21
C ILE A 17 6.87 -6.94 2.12
N GLY A 18 6.93 -8.19 1.66
CA GLY A 18 5.95 -8.73 0.70
C GLY A 18 4.71 -9.28 1.38
N GLY A 19 3.65 -9.43 0.60
CA GLY A 19 2.42 -10.11 1.02
C GLY A 19 2.20 -11.43 0.24
N PRO A 20 1.08 -12.13 0.50
CA PRO A 20 0.83 -13.46 -0.08
C PRO A 20 0.74 -13.46 -1.62
N ILE A 21 0.21 -12.42 -2.24
CA ILE A 21 0.05 -12.37 -3.69
C ILE A 21 1.39 -12.04 -4.37
N SER A 22 2.01 -10.92 -3.99
CA SER A 22 3.23 -10.44 -4.64
C SER A 22 4.38 -11.42 -4.49
N MET A 23 4.54 -12.04 -3.31
CA MET A 23 5.61 -12.99 -3.09
C MET A 23 5.44 -14.28 -3.90
N LEU A 24 4.21 -14.74 -4.14
CA LEU A 24 3.98 -15.88 -5.01
C LEU A 24 4.13 -15.50 -6.49
N ASN A 25 3.76 -14.28 -6.87
CA ASN A 25 4.01 -13.75 -8.22
C ASN A 25 5.51 -13.58 -8.54
N GLU A 26 6.36 -13.40 -7.53
CA GLU A 26 7.82 -13.46 -7.72
C GLU A 26 8.34 -14.89 -7.95
N MET A 27 7.63 -15.90 -7.48
CA MET A 27 7.99 -17.32 -7.63
C MET A 27 7.40 -17.95 -8.88
N PHE A 28 6.23 -17.49 -9.32
CA PHE A 28 5.48 -18.00 -10.47
C PHE A 28 5.08 -16.84 -11.38
N PRO A 29 4.95 -17.04 -12.71
CA PRO A 29 4.24 -16.10 -13.56
C PRO A 29 2.85 -15.82 -12.99
N MET A 30 2.38 -14.58 -13.07
CA MET A 30 1.11 -14.14 -12.46
C MET A 30 -0.09 -15.01 -12.92
N GLU A 31 -0.12 -15.36 -14.21
CA GLU A 31 -1.17 -16.21 -14.76
C GLU A 31 -1.15 -17.61 -14.13
N ASP A 32 0.04 -18.20 -13.97
CA ASP A 32 0.21 -19.50 -13.31
C ASP A 32 -0.20 -19.46 -11.84
N TYR A 33 0.15 -18.38 -11.13
CA TYR A 33 -0.28 -18.18 -9.74
C TYR A 33 -1.81 -18.13 -9.63
N MET A 34 -2.48 -17.34 -10.49
CA MET A 34 -3.94 -17.24 -10.49
C MET A 34 -4.60 -18.59 -10.81
N VAL A 35 -4.05 -19.34 -11.77
CA VAL A 35 -4.53 -20.70 -12.10
C VAL A 35 -4.28 -21.66 -10.93
N ASN A 36 -3.12 -21.59 -10.29
CA ASN A 36 -2.76 -22.46 -9.17
C ASN A 36 -3.66 -22.23 -7.94
N CYS A 37 -4.07 -20.99 -7.68
CA CYS A 37 -5.06 -20.70 -6.64
C CYS A 37 -6.39 -21.43 -6.84
N LEU A 38 -6.75 -21.76 -8.08
CA LEU A 38 -8.00 -22.43 -8.43
C LEU A 38 -7.84 -23.95 -8.56
N THR A 39 -6.68 -24.42 -9.07
CA THR A 39 -6.46 -25.84 -9.41
C THR A 39 -5.71 -26.60 -8.32
N TYR A 40 -4.88 -25.91 -7.55
CA TYR A 40 -4.03 -26.45 -6.48
C TYR A 40 -4.11 -25.59 -5.21
N PRO A 41 -5.32 -25.35 -4.65
CA PRO A 41 -5.50 -24.43 -3.54
C PRO A 41 -4.74 -24.83 -2.28
N GLU A 42 -4.68 -26.14 -1.97
CA GLU A 42 -3.97 -26.65 -0.78
C GLU A 42 -2.46 -26.42 -0.89
N GLU A 43 -1.86 -26.74 -2.03
CA GLU A 43 -0.42 -26.53 -2.27
C GLU A 43 -0.07 -25.05 -2.30
N THR A 44 -0.91 -24.23 -2.92
CA THR A 44 -0.74 -22.76 -2.92
C THR A 44 -0.80 -22.20 -1.52
N HIS A 45 -1.76 -22.67 -0.71
CA HIS A 45 -1.87 -22.27 0.71
C HIS A 45 -0.62 -22.68 1.50
N MET A 46 -0.13 -23.91 1.35
CA MET A 46 1.09 -24.37 2.04
C MET A 46 2.33 -23.57 1.67
N ILE A 47 2.45 -23.11 0.43
CA ILE A 47 3.55 -22.23 0.00
C ILE A 47 3.38 -20.85 0.64
N SER A 48 2.18 -20.30 0.59
CA SER A 48 1.86 -19.00 1.21
C SER A 48 2.20 -19.00 2.71
N GLU A 49 1.84 -20.04 3.46
CA GLU A 49 2.20 -20.15 4.89
C GLU A 49 3.71 -19.99 5.13
N LYS A 50 4.54 -20.64 4.33
CA LYS A 50 6.01 -20.58 4.47
C LYS A 50 6.56 -19.21 4.12
N VAL A 51 6.05 -18.62 3.05
CA VAL A 51 6.43 -17.29 2.58
C VAL A 51 6.05 -16.24 3.62
N ILE A 52 4.81 -16.27 4.11
CA ILE A 52 4.32 -15.33 5.13
C ILE A 52 5.07 -15.48 6.45
N ALA A 53 5.39 -16.70 6.88
CA ALA A 53 6.22 -16.92 8.06
C ALA A 53 7.64 -16.29 7.91
N PHE A 54 8.19 -16.29 6.70
CA PHE A 54 9.45 -15.61 6.40
C PHE A 54 9.29 -14.08 6.42
N GLU A 55 8.26 -13.54 5.78
CA GLU A 55 8.01 -12.10 5.73
C GLU A 55 7.73 -11.51 7.12
N ILE A 56 7.00 -12.22 7.98
CA ILE A 56 6.81 -11.84 9.38
C ILE A 56 8.15 -11.78 10.14
N LYS A 57 9.05 -12.74 9.92
CA LYS A 57 10.40 -12.69 10.53
C LYS A 57 11.21 -11.50 10.02
N LYS A 58 11.11 -11.20 8.73
CA LYS A 58 11.74 -10.04 8.11
C LYS A 58 11.22 -8.74 8.70
N ALA A 59 9.90 -8.61 8.90
CA ALA A 59 9.28 -7.46 9.56
C ALA A 59 9.84 -7.26 10.98
N LYS A 60 9.87 -8.32 11.79
CA LYS A 60 10.41 -8.29 13.17
C LYS A 60 11.88 -7.83 13.17
N LEU A 61 12.69 -8.32 12.23
CA LEU A 61 14.08 -7.86 12.07
C LEU A 61 14.16 -6.37 11.70
N PHE A 62 13.29 -5.87 10.85
CA PHE A 62 13.27 -4.46 10.46
C PHE A 62 12.86 -3.56 11.63
N ILE A 63 11.90 -3.99 12.43
CA ILE A 63 11.50 -3.33 13.68
C ILE A 63 12.67 -3.26 14.66
N ASP A 64 13.43 -4.35 14.85
CA ASP A 64 14.64 -4.38 15.69
C ASP A 64 15.73 -3.44 15.17
N LYS A 65 15.72 -3.14 13.87
CA LYS A 65 16.65 -2.19 13.24
C LYS A 65 16.16 -0.74 13.25
N GLY A 66 15.02 -0.48 13.88
CA GLY A 66 14.49 0.86 14.09
C GLY A 66 13.46 1.30 13.06
N ALA A 67 12.79 0.37 12.36
CA ALA A 67 11.63 0.74 11.58
C ALA A 67 10.48 1.20 12.50
N ASP A 68 9.83 2.31 12.14
CA ASP A 68 8.72 2.90 12.89
C ASP A 68 7.37 2.30 12.46
N ALA A 69 7.29 1.80 11.23
CA ALA A 69 6.12 1.14 10.65
C ALA A 69 6.52 0.05 9.64
N ILE A 70 5.60 -0.86 9.38
CA ILE A 70 5.72 -1.87 8.33
C ILE A 70 4.73 -1.57 7.20
N LEU A 71 5.21 -1.61 5.96
CA LEU A 71 4.40 -1.58 4.75
C LEU A 71 4.42 -2.97 4.10
N ILE A 72 3.26 -3.61 4.02
CA ILE A 72 3.09 -4.85 3.25
C ILE A 72 2.78 -4.43 1.81
N ALA A 73 3.72 -4.66 0.90
CA ALA A 73 3.53 -4.40 -0.53
C ALA A 73 2.97 -5.65 -1.20
N ASP A 74 1.71 -5.56 -1.61
CA ASP A 74 0.99 -6.73 -2.12
C ASP A 74 -0.09 -6.33 -3.13
N ASP A 75 0.31 -6.16 -4.38
CA ASP A 75 -0.61 -5.78 -5.45
C ASP A 75 -1.65 -6.87 -5.66
N MET A 76 -2.91 -6.47 -5.51
CA MET A 76 -4.06 -7.38 -5.57
C MET A 76 -5.11 -7.00 -6.64
N ALA A 77 -4.88 -5.89 -7.38
CA ALA A 77 -5.89 -5.38 -8.31
C ALA A 77 -5.30 -4.79 -9.60
N PHE A 78 -6.06 -4.93 -10.68
CA PHE A 78 -5.96 -4.12 -11.90
C PHE A 78 -6.77 -2.83 -11.73
N ASN A 79 -6.69 -1.94 -12.71
CA ASN A 79 -7.57 -0.76 -12.76
C ASN A 79 -9.07 -1.12 -12.79
N SER A 80 -9.41 -2.32 -13.21
CA SER A 80 -10.79 -2.83 -13.32
C SER A 80 -11.30 -3.58 -12.07
N GLY A 81 -10.43 -3.88 -11.08
CA GLY A 81 -10.76 -4.62 -9.87
C GLY A 81 -9.75 -5.68 -9.50
N VAL A 82 -10.02 -6.46 -8.46
CA VAL A 82 -9.09 -7.45 -7.90
C VAL A 82 -8.78 -8.60 -8.86
N PHE A 83 -7.56 -9.15 -8.74
CA PHE A 83 -7.07 -10.24 -9.61
C PHE A 83 -7.78 -11.57 -9.36
N LEU A 84 -8.04 -11.88 -8.11
CA LEU A 84 -8.56 -13.16 -7.67
C LEU A 84 -10.06 -13.07 -7.36
N PRO A 85 -10.82 -14.15 -7.60
CA PRO A 85 -12.21 -14.21 -7.20
C PRO A 85 -12.40 -14.00 -5.70
N PRO A 86 -13.53 -13.37 -5.25
CA PRO A 86 -13.74 -13.08 -3.84
C PRO A 86 -13.56 -14.27 -2.90
N TYR A 87 -14.01 -15.47 -3.28
CA TYR A 87 -13.86 -16.66 -2.45
C TYR A 87 -12.40 -17.09 -2.26
N VAL A 88 -11.55 -16.91 -3.29
CA VAL A 88 -10.12 -17.18 -3.20
C VAL A 88 -9.44 -16.17 -2.29
N MET A 89 -9.83 -14.89 -2.36
CA MET A 89 -9.35 -13.86 -1.44
C MET A 89 -9.70 -14.20 0.01
N GLU A 90 -10.93 -14.66 0.27
CA GLU A 90 -11.39 -15.05 1.62
C GLU A 90 -10.64 -16.27 2.17
N GLU A 91 -10.28 -17.23 1.33
CA GLU A 91 -9.63 -18.46 1.76
C GLU A 91 -8.09 -18.36 1.81
N ASN A 92 -7.49 -17.61 0.87
CA ASN A 92 -6.04 -17.68 0.63
C ASN A 92 -5.29 -16.33 0.76
N VAL A 93 -5.99 -15.22 1.01
CA VAL A 93 -5.33 -13.91 1.12
C VAL A 93 -5.62 -13.25 2.46
N TYR A 94 -6.88 -12.95 2.78
CA TYR A 94 -7.23 -12.24 4.00
C TYR A 94 -6.83 -12.95 5.31
N PRO A 95 -6.85 -14.29 5.42
CA PRO A 95 -6.33 -14.97 6.61
C PRO A 95 -4.85 -14.68 6.85
N PHE A 96 -4.04 -14.61 5.78
CA PHE A 96 -2.63 -14.28 5.89
C PHE A 96 -2.41 -12.82 6.25
N TYR A 97 -3.17 -11.87 5.71
CA TYR A 97 -3.11 -10.48 6.15
C TYR A 97 -3.42 -10.34 7.64
N LYS A 98 -4.50 -10.96 8.11
CA LYS A 98 -4.87 -10.97 9.53
C LYS A 98 -3.74 -11.55 10.41
N GLN A 99 -3.12 -12.65 9.97
CA GLN A 99 -1.98 -13.26 10.65
C GLN A 99 -0.78 -12.28 10.69
N MET A 100 -0.38 -11.72 9.56
CA MET A 100 0.74 -10.79 9.46
C MET A 100 0.54 -9.59 10.39
N VAL A 101 -0.59 -8.90 10.27
CA VAL A 101 -0.91 -7.74 11.11
C VAL A 101 -0.88 -8.11 12.59
N LYS A 102 -1.56 -9.21 12.97
CA LYS A 102 -1.60 -9.68 14.36
C LYS A 102 -0.22 -9.99 14.91
N GLU A 103 0.61 -10.75 14.18
CA GLU A 103 1.92 -11.17 14.66
C GLU A 103 2.95 -10.03 14.70
N ILE A 104 2.88 -9.09 13.76
CA ILE A 104 3.73 -7.91 13.74
C ILE A 104 3.39 -7.00 14.94
N LYS A 105 2.11 -6.67 15.12
CA LYS A 105 1.65 -5.82 16.24
C LYS A 105 1.86 -6.47 17.61
N ALA A 106 1.73 -7.79 17.69
CA ALA A 106 2.03 -8.52 18.94
C ALA A 106 3.53 -8.51 19.29
N TYR A 107 4.42 -8.38 18.31
CA TYR A 107 5.86 -8.28 18.52
C TYR A 107 6.26 -6.90 19.04
N LYS A 108 5.76 -5.85 18.41
CA LYS A 108 5.91 -4.45 18.84
C LYS A 108 4.71 -3.66 18.30
N ASP A 109 4.20 -2.77 19.12
CA ASP A 109 3.10 -1.87 18.74
C ASP A 109 3.60 -0.82 17.74
N VAL A 110 3.59 -1.21 16.46
CA VAL A 110 3.94 -0.37 15.32
C VAL A 110 2.81 -0.39 14.29
N PRO A 111 2.56 0.70 13.58
CA PRO A 111 1.59 0.73 12.50
C PRO A 111 1.93 -0.26 11.37
N VAL A 112 0.91 -0.92 10.84
CA VAL A 112 1.02 -1.84 9.70
C VAL A 112 0.14 -1.34 8.57
N PHE A 113 0.76 -1.02 7.45
CA PHE A 113 0.13 -0.51 6.24
C PHE A 113 0.09 -1.57 5.15
N ILE A 114 -0.89 -1.45 4.26
CA ILE A 114 -0.95 -2.20 3.01
C ILE A 114 -0.70 -1.28 1.82
N HIS A 115 0.11 -1.70 0.87
CA HIS A 115 0.21 -1.10 -0.45
C HIS A 115 -0.38 -2.05 -1.48
N SER A 116 -1.22 -1.51 -2.33
CA SER A 116 -1.66 -2.14 -3.57
C SER A 116 -2.12 -1.07 -4.54
N ASP A 117 -1.68 -1.18 -5.77
CA ASP A 117 -2.22 -0.40 -6.87
C ASP A 117 -3.57 -0.94 -7.35
N GLY A 118 -4.18 -0.22 -8.27
CA GLY A 118 -5.43 -0.62 -8.91
C GLY A 118 -6.70 -0.24 -8.15
N ASN A 119 -7.80 -0.80 -8.59
CA ASN A 119 -9.12 -0.54 -8.02
C ASN A 119 -9.42 -1.47 -6.85
N LEU A 120 -9.33 -0.93 -5.64
CA LEU A 120 -9.56 -1.64 -4.37
C LEU A 120 -10.96 -1.43 -3.78
N ASN A 121 -11.86 -0.70 -4.46
CA ASN A 121 -13.16 -0.33 -3.90
C ASN A 121 -13.96 -1.52 -3.37
N SER A 122 -13.89 -2.68 -4.04
CA SER A 122 -14.62 -3.89 -3.65
C SER A 122 -14.05 -4.61 -2.41
N VAL A 123 -12.83 -4.29 -2.01
CA VAL A 123 -12.11 -5.00 -0.93
C VAL A 123 -11.74 -4.13 0.27
N MET A 124 -11.98 -2.82 0.19
CA MET A 124 -11.62 -1.87 1.26
C MET A 124 -12.18 -2.27 2.62
N ASP A 125 -13.44 -2.71 2.71
CA ASP A 125 -14.04 -3.15 3.98
C ASP A 125 -13.28 -4.36 4.56
N LYS A 126 -12.82 -5.28 3.69
CA LYS A 126 -12.02 -6.46 4.11
C LYS A 126 -10.63 -6.08 4.57
N LEU A 127 -9.99 -5.11 3.94
CA LEU A 127 -8.69 -4.61 4.38
C LEU A 127 -8.77 -3.97 5.77
N VAL A 128 -9.83 -3.21 6.05
CA VAL A 128 -10.12 -2.71 7.40
C VAL A 128 -10.32 -3.87 8.40
N GLU A 129 -11.08 -4.91 8.04
CA GLU A 129 -11.29 -6.10 8.87
C GLU A 129 -10.01 -6.90 9.12
N CYS A 130 -9.00 -6.80 8.25
CA CYS A 130 -7.69 -7.41 8.46
C CYS A 130 -6.86 -6.69 9.53
N GLY A 131 -7.24 -5.46 9.92
CA GLY A 131 -6.63 -4.73 11.02
C GLY A 131 -5.45 -3.85 10.61
N PHE A 132 -5.32 -3.50 9.33
CA PHE A 132 -4.36 -2.50 8.87
C PHE A 132 -4.64 -1.12 9.48
N ASP A 133 -3.57 -0.36 9.72
CA ASP A 133 -3.65 1.03 10.23
C ASP A 133 -3.69 2.05 9.09
N GLY A 134 -3.30 1.66 7.89
CA GLY A 134 -3.33 2.54 6.74
C GLY A 134 -3.20 1.80 5.42
N ILE A 135 -3.48 2.52 4.35
CA ILE A 135 -3.42 2.06 2.97
C ILE A 135 -2.65 3.05 2.11
N GLN A 136 -1.77 2.54 1.27
CA GLN A 136 -0.98 3.31 0.32
C GLN A 136 -1.33 2.92 -1.11
N SER A 137 -1.19 3.86 -1.98
CA SER A 137 -1.48 4.08 -3.37
C SER A 137 -2.73 4.92 -3.56
N LEU A 138 -3.95 4.36 -3.40
CA LEU A 138 -5.22 5.04 -3.64
C LEU A 138 -5.25 5.68 -5.05
N GLN A 139 -4.94 4.88 -6.06
CA GLN A 139 -4.66 5.28 -7.44
C GLN A 139 -5.88 5.96 -8.11
N PRO A 140 -5.85 7.27 -8.44
CA PRO A 140 -6.99 7.97 -9.02
C PRO A 140 -7.39 7.43 -10.39
N SER A 141 -6.41 7.11 -11.24
CA SER A 141 -6.63 6.54 -12.58
C SER A 141 -7.31 5.16 -12.57
N ALA A 142 -7.26 4.46 -11.42
CA ALA A 142 -8.01 3.23 -11.19
C ALA A 142 -9.40 3.47 -10.52
N GLY A 143 -9.82 4.72 -10.36
CA GLY A 143 -11.13 5.06 -9.77
C GLY A 143 -11.16 5.04 -8.24
N MET A 144 -10.00 5.23 -7.59
CA MET A 144 -9.91 5.42 -6.13
C MET A 144 -10.13 6.90 -5.80
N ASP A 145 -11.38 7.29 -5.54
CA ASP A 145 -11.75 8.66 -5.16
C ASP A 145 -11.38 8.93 -3.71
N ILE A 146 -10.41 9.83 -3.49
CA ILE A 146 -9.88 10.16 -2.15
C ILE A 146 -10.95 10.75 -1.23
N LYS A 147 -11.95 11.47 -1.77
CA LYS A 147 -13.03 12.04 -0.99
C LYS A 147 -13.96 10.95 -0.44
N GLU A 148 -14.43 10.06 -1.32
CA GLU A 148 -15.30 8.95 -0.91
C GLU A 148 -14.58 8.03 0.09
N ILE A 149 -13.28 7.76 -0.15
CA ILE A 149 -12.46 6.94 0.74
C ILE A 149 -12.26 7.62 2.08
N LYS A 150 -11.98 8.94 2.11
CA LYS A 150 -11.84 9.71 3.35
C LYS A 150 -13.12 9.71 4.16
N GLU A 151 -14.27 9.95 3.51
CA GLU A 151 -15.58 9.95 4.16
C GLU A 151 -15.93 8.58 4.77
N LYS A 152 -15.57 7.49 4.09
CA LYS A 152 -15.95 6.13 4.52
C LYS A 152 -14.94 5.47 5.48
N TYR A 153 -13.66 5.75 5.32
CA TYR A 153 -12.60 5.00 6.02
C TYR A 153 -11.60 5.86 6.80
N GLY A 154 -11.65 7.19 6.65
CA GLY A 154 -10.65 8.10 7.21
C GLY A 154 -10.63 8.19 8.75
N ASP A 155 -11.62 7.61 9.43
CA ASP A 155 -11.66 7.43 10.89
C ASP A 155 -10.97 6.15 11.36
N ARG A 156 -10.66 5.22 10.44
CA ARG A 156 -10.10 3.89 10.72
C ARG A 156 -8.76 3.63 10.04
N LEU A 157 -8.49 4.27 8.91
CA LEU A 157 -7.29 4.11 8.11
C LEU A 157 -6.55 5.43 7.93
N CYS A 158 -5.24 5.40 8.07
CA CYS A 158 -4.39 6.42 7.52
C CYS A 158 -4.33 6.26 5.99
N LEU A 159 -4.69 7.30 5.27
CA LEU A 159 -4.69 7.32 3.80
C LEU A 159 -3.35 7.87 3.32
N TRP A 160 -2.63 7.10 2.49
CA TRP A 160 -1.32 7.50 1.99
C TRP A 160 -1.33 7.51 0.45
N GLY A 161 -1.15 8.65 -0.13
CA GLY A 161 -1.21 8.89 -1.56
C GLY A 161 -1.65 10.35 -1.82
N ASN A 162 -2.38 10.66 -2.81
CA ASN A 162 -2.98 9.93 -3.94
C ASN A 162 -2.75 10.75 -5.22
N ILE A 163 -1.55 11.43 -5.30
CA ILE A 163 -1.22 12.25 -6.46
C ILE A 163 -1.02 11.35 -7.66
N ASP A 164 -1.80 11.60 -8.72
CA ASP A 164 -1.85 10.76 -9.90
C ASP A 164 -0.53 10.80 -10.69
N LEU A 165 0.02 9.60 -10.96
CA LEU A 165 1.21 9.45 -11.80
C LEU A 165 0.87 9.40 -13.28
N ASP A 166 -0.24 8.75 -13.66
CA ASP A 166 -0.53 8.40 -15.05
C ASP A 166 -0.78 9.65 -15.92
N TYR A 167 -1.35 10.70 -15.34
CA TYR A 167 -1.71 11.91 -16.06
C TYR A 167 -1.07 13.15 -15.47
N ILE A 168 -1.29 13.42 -14.19
CA ILE A 168 -0.89 14.69 -13.55
C ILE A 168 0.62 14.81 -13.45
N MET A 169 1.29 13.85 -12.83
CA MET A 169 2.75 13.95 -12.64
C MET A 169 3.53 13.80 -13.92
N CYS A 170 3.14 12.91 -14.84
CA CYS A 170 3.88 12.64 -16.06
C CYS A 170 3.59 13.62 -17.19
N PHE A 171 2.36 14.11 -17.30
CA PHE A 171 1.91 14.87 -18.48
C PHE A 171 1.24 16.20 -18.14
N GLY A 172 0.95 16.47 -16.89
CA GLY A 172 0.40 17.74 -16.42
C GLY A 172 1.47 18.83 -16.38
N THR A 173 1.02 20.08 -16.33
CA THR A 173 1.86 21.25 -16.04
C THR A 173 2.15 21.35 -14.55
N ALA A 174 3.21 22.06 -14.17
CA ALA A 174 3.53 22.30 -12.75
C ALA A 174 2.38 22.97 -11.97
N GLU A 175 1.55 23.81 -12.64
CA GLU A 175 0.39 24.42 -11.97
C GLU A 175 -0.74 23.40 -11.76
N GLU A 176 -1.01 22.52 -12.71
CA GLU A 176 -1.98 21.43 -12.53
C GLU A 176 -1.56 20.48 -11.39
N VAL A 177 -0.24 20.20 -11.25
CA VAL A 177 0.30 19.46 -10.10
C VAL A 177 0.01 20.19 -8.79
N ARG A 178 0.28 21.52 -8.71
CA ARG A 178 -0.02 22.31 -7.52
C ARG A 178 -1.52 22.30 -7.17
N GLU A 179 -2.38 22.42 -8.18
CA GLU A 179 -3.84 22.36 -7.97
C GLU A 179 -4.29 21.01 -7.44
N ASP A 180 -3.73 19.91 -7.97
CA ASP A 180 -4.07 18.56 -7.52
C ASP A 180 -3.58 18.32 -6.08
N VAL A 181 -2.39 18.78 -5.73
CA VAL A 181 -1.85 18.72 -4.36
C VAL A 181 -2.75 19.48 -3.38
N ARG A 182 -3.09 20.74 -3.69
CA ARG A 182 -4.00 21.55 -2.84
C ARG A 182 -5.33 20.86 -2.62
N ARG A 183 -5.96 20.42 -3.70
CA ARG A 183 -7.23 19.70 -3.66
C ARG A 183 -7.15 18.45 -2.80
N THR A 184 -6.10 17.66 -2.97
CA THR A 184 -5.91 16.42 -2.22
C THR A 184 -5.71 16.68 -0.73
N ILE A 185 -4.90 17.69 -0.37
CA ILE A 185 -4.68 18.11 1.02
C ILE A 185 -5.99 18.63 1.64
N GLU A 186 -6.73 19.49 0.94
CA GLU A 186 -8.00 20.03 1.44
C GLU A 186 -9.03 18.93 1.73
N ILE A 187 -9.07 17.88 0.92
CA ILE A 187 -9.99 16.75 1.07
C ILE A 187 -9.53 15.80 2.18
N ALA A 188 -8.26 15.38 2.16
CA ALA A 188 -7.80 14.24 2.93
C ALA A 188 -7.20 14.60 4.30
N SER A 189 -6.72 15.85 4.50
CA SER A 189 -6.07 16.26 5.75
C SER A 189 -7.02 16.55 6.92
N PRO A 190 -8.28 17.01 6.75
CA PRO A 190 -9.15 17.28 7.89
C PRO A 190 -9.29 16.07 8.81
N GLY A 191 -9.06 16.29 10.12
CA GLY A 191 -9.09 15.24 11.14
C GLY A 191 -7.80 14.42 11.23
N GLY A 192 -6.79 14.67 10.40
CA GLY A 192 -5.54 13.90 10.35
C GLY A 192 -5.66 12.57 9.60
N GLY A 193 -4.72 11.66 9.82
CA GLY A 193 -4.71 10.34 9.18
C GLY A 193 -4.48 10.39 7.66
N PHE A 194 -3.62 11.33 7.21
CA PHE A 194 -3.25 11.46 5.81
C PHE A 194 -1.75 11.67 5.63
N ILE A 195 -1.16 10.99 4.65
CA ILE A 195 0.22 11.15 4.20
C ILE A 195 0.19 11.45 2.70
N LEU A 196 0.62 12.66 2.32
CA LEU A 196 0.71 13.04 0.92
C LEU A 196 1.87 12.33 0.22
N SER A 197 1.59 11.70 -0.90
CA SER A 197 2.60 11.19 -1.84
C SER A 197 2.00 11.00 -3.23
N THR A 198 2.83 10.63 -4.19
CA THR A 198 2.35 10.00 -5.43
C THR A 198 1.68 8.66 -5.14
N CYS A 199 0.74 8.25 -5.97
CA CYS A 199 0.04 6.97 -5.81
C CYS A 199 0.98 5.76 -6.01
N ASN A 200 2.07 5.91 -6.74
CA ASN A 200 3.08 4.88 -6.96
C ASN A 200 4.50 5.47 -6.99
N THR A 201 5.51 4.63 -7.22
CA THR A 201 6.90 5.01 -7.39
C THR A 201 7.05 5.97 -8.58
N MET A 202 7.75 7.07 -8.37
CA MET A 202 8.05 8.04 -9.42
C MET A 202 8.87 7.37 -10.53
N VAL A 203 8.50 7.66 -11.78
CA VAL A 203 9.16 7.15 -12.99
C VAL A 203 10.01 8.23 -13.65
N ASP A 204 10.95 7.82 -14.48
CA ASP A 204 11.96 8.69 -15.10
C ASP A 204 11.42 9.68 -16.17
N ILE A 205 10.18 9.47 -16.63
CA ILE A 205 9.50 10.37 -17.57
C ILE A 205 8.84 11.58 -16.90
N ILE A 206 8.78 11.62 -15.55
CA ILE A 206 8.18 12.76 -14.83
C ILE A 206 9.08 13.99 -15.01
N PRO A 207 8.55 15.13 -15.50
CA PRO A 207 9.30 16.37 -15.55
C PRO A 207 9.78 16.79 -14.15
N PRO A 208 11.07 17.12 -13.95
CA PRO A 208 11.57 17.54 -12.63
C PRO A 208 10.79 18.72 -12.02
N GLU A 209 10.30 19.64 -12.86
CA GLU A 209 9.46 20.76 -12.45
C GLU A 209 8.16 20.32 -11.76
N ASN A 210 7.60 19.17 -12.13
CA ASN A 210 6.40 18.62 -11.53
C ASN A 210 6.71 18.03 -10.14
N ILE A 211 7.88 17.42 -9.97
CA ILE A 211 8.34 16.96 -8.67
C ILE A 211 8.52 18.13 -7.70
N PHE A 212 9.21 19.20 -8.15
CA PHE A 212 9.39 20.40 -7.34
C PHE A 212 8.06 21.09 -7.03
N ALA A 213 7.13 21.17 -8.00
CA ALA A 213 5.81 21.74 -7.80
C ALA A 213 5.02 21.00 -6.71
N MET A 214 5.06 19.67 -6.70
CA MET A 214 4.44 18.85 -5.66
C MET A 214 5.02 19.13 -4.28
N ILE A 215 6.36 19.15 -4.15
CA ILE A 215 7.05 19.37 -2.86
C ILE A 215 6.78 20.79 -2.34
N GLU A 216 7.01 21.82 -3.17
CA GLU A 216 6.81 23.21 -2.79
C GLU A 216 5.35 23.54 -2.38
N GLU A 217 4.38 22.88 -3.01
CA GLU A 217 2.97 23.08 -2.65
C GLU A 217 2.60 22.37 -1.36
N ALA A 218 3.19 21.18 -1.10
CA ALA A 218 2.97 20.41 0.12
C ALA A 218 3.54 21.10 1.39
N GLU A 219 4.53 21.99 1.23
CA GLU A 219 5.18 22.72 2.35
C GLU A 219 4.43 24.00 2.76
N LYS A 220 3.37 24.40 2.06
CA LYS A 220 2.59 25.61 2.37
C LYS A 220 1.54 25.36 3.43
#